data_e20aea39e5a76b75f4b4e92dee0285f9
#
_entry.id   e20aea39e5a76b75f4b4e92dee0285f9
#
_cell.length_a   1.000
_cell.length_b   1.000
_cell.length_c   1.000
_cell.angle_alpha   90.00
_cell.angle_beta   90.00
_cell.angle_gamma   90.00
#
_symmetry.space_group_name_H-M   'P 1'
#
loop_
_entity.id
_entity.type
_entity.pdbx_description
1 polymer ?
#
loop_
_entity_poly.entity_id
_entity_poly.type
_entity_poly.pdbx_seq_one_letter_code
_entity_poly.pdbx_strand_id
1 'polypeptide(L)'
;MFKPLVWKQEKENRFLAIVDLSSGAFRNHITYHVFLHKGEYWRVLVSGSFVGLEELERSSTKEEAIEKAEKDYQRNLETLQRALDNLKK
;
A
#
# COMPACT_ATOMS: atom_id res chain seq x y z
N MET A 1 13.55 9.98 -3.17
CA MET A 1 12.20 10.50 -3.28
C MET A 1 11.23 9.39 -3.64
N PHE A 2 10.09 9.33 -2.98
CA PHE A 2 9.15 8.23 -3.13
C PHE A 2 8.01 8.60 -4.07
N LYS A 3 7.55 7.59 -4.82
CA LYS A 3 6.43 7.77 -5.73
C LYS A 3 5.12 7.77 -4.95
N PRO A 4 4.14 8.59 -5.32
CA PRO A 4 2.81 8.51 -4.71
C PRO A 4 2.09 7.25 -5.17
N LEU A 5 1.08 6.84 -4.40
CA LEU A 5 0.22 5.74 -4.84
C LEU A 5 -0.60 6.21 -6.04
N VAL A 6 -0.62 5.38 -7.07
CA VAL A 6 -1.43 5.62 -8.26
C VAL A 6 -2.49 4.53 -8.31
N TRP A 7 -3.74 4.91 -8.12
CA TRP A 7 -4.84 3.97 -8.05
C TRP A 7 -5.38 3.63 -9.43
N LYS A 8 -5.51 2.34 -9.68
CA LYS A 8 -6.12 1.83 -10.90
C LYS A 8 -7.43 1.17 -10.53
N GLN A 9 -8.52 1.58 -11.15
CA GLN A 9 -9.81 0.95 -10.95
C GLN A 9 -9.88 -0.33 -11.77
N GLU A 10 -10.01 -1.47 -11.10
CA GLU A 10 -10.14 -2.76 -11.78
C GLU A 10 -11.58 -3.11 -12.08
N LYS A 11 -12.47 -2.79 -11.13
CA LYS A 11 -13.91 -3.01 -11.23
C LYS A 11 -14.61 -1.87 -10.53
N GLU A 12 -15.93 -1.79 -10.63
CA GLU A 12 -16.71 -0.70 -10.05
C GLU A 12 -16.34 -0.40 -8.59
N ASN A 13 -16.16 -1.46 -7.78
CA ASN A 13 -15.86 -1.30 -6.36
C ASN A 13 -14.54 -1.96 -5.96
N ARG A 14 -13.55 -1.92 -6.85
CA ARG A 14 -12.24 -2.50 -6.60
C ARG A 14 -11.15 -1.64 -7.19
N PHE A 15 -10.19 -1.24 -6.35
CA PHE A 15 -9.07 -0.39 -6.73
C PHE A 15 -7.76 -1.04 -6.34
N LEU A 16 -6.75 -0.85 -7.15
CA LEU A 16 -5.43 -1.43 -6.97
C LEU A 16 -4.36 -0.37 -7.15
N ALA A 17 -3.37 -0.37 -6.27
CA ALA A 17 -2.16 0.44 -6.43
C ALA A 17 -0.95 -0.45 -6.23
N ILE A 18 -0.09 -0.52 -7.23
CA ILE A 18 1.15 -1.29 -7.17
C ILE A 18 2.30 -0.32 -7.33
N VAL A 19 3.26 -0.37 -6.42
CA VAL A 19 4.43 0.50 -6.48
C VAL A 19 5.69 -0.35 -6.45
N ASP A 20 6.57 -0.11 -7.42
CA ASP A 20 7.89 -0.72 -7.44
C ASP A 20 8.85 0.19 -6.69
N LEU A 21 9.38 -0.31 -5.58
CA LEU A 21 10.32 0.40 -4.72
C LEU A 21 11.73 -0.18 -4.83
N SER A 22 12.02 -0.85 -5.94
CA SER A 22 13.34 -1.46 -6.16
C SER A 22 14.41 -0.38 -6.31
N SER A 23 15.60 -0.67 -5.77
CA SER A 23 16.74 0.24 -5.83
C SER A 23 18.01 -0.57 -5.96
N GLY A 24 18.74 -0.39 -7.06
CA GLY A 24 19.96 -1.14 -7.31
C GLY A 24 19.68 -2.64 -7.37
N ALA A 25 20.38 -3.41 -6.52
CA ALA A 25 20.19 -4.86 -6.43
C ALA A 25 18.96 -5.26 -5.61
N PHE A 26 18.37 -4.30 -4.89
CA PHE A 26 17.21 -4.58 -4.05
C PHE A 26 15.93 -4.52 -4.86
N ARG A 27 15.14 -5.59 -4.78
CA ARG A 27 13.84 -5.69 -5.45
C ARG A 27 12.75 -5.60 -4.40
N ASN A 28 12.06 -4.48 -4.36
CA ASN A 28 10.97 -4.23 -3.43
C ASN A 28 9.73 -3.76 -4.16
N HIS A 29 8.58 -4.22 -3.69
CA HIS A 29 7.30 -3.75 -4.20
C HIS A 29 6.28 -3.75 -3.08
N ILE A 30 5.23 -2.95 -3.23
CA ILE A 30 4.12 -2.93 -2.31
C ILE A 30 2.83 -2.77 -3.11
N THR A 31 1.81 -3.50 -2.71
CA THR A 31 0.52 -3.50 -3.40
C THR A 31 -0.57 -3.23 -2.39
N TYR A 32 -1.49 -2.32 -2.74
CA TYR A 32 -2.67 -2.03 -1.94
C TYR A 32 -3.91 -2.38 -2.73
N HIS A 33 -4.81 -3.17 -2.12
CA HIS A 33 -6.12 -3.47 -2.64
C HIS A 33 -7.17 -2.79 -1.78
N VAL A 34 -8.06 -2.02 -2.39
CA VAL A 34 -9.20 -1.40 -1.72
C VAL A 34 -10.45 -1.88 -2.44
N PHE A 35 -11.34 -2.52 -1.72
CA PHE A 35 -12.55 -3.08 -2.33
C PHE A 35 -13.73 -3.10 -1.35
N LEU A 36 -14.93 -3.04 -1.93
CA LEU A 36 -16.16 -3.11 -1.15
C LEU A 36 -16.51 -4.57 -0.88
N HIS A 37 -16.66 -4.92 0.40
CA HIS A 37 -16.96 -6.29 0.82
C HIS A 37 -18.47 -6.44 1.04
N LYS A 38 -19.10 -7.25 0.20
CA LYS A 38 -20.54 -7.58 0.31
C LYS A 38 -21.46 -6.34 0.33
N GLY A 39 -20.99 -5.22 -0.23
CA GLY A 39 -21.77 -3.99 -0.21
C GLY A 39 -21.88 -3.31 1.16
N GLU A 40 -21.17 -3.78 2.16
CA GLU A 40 -21.30 -3.32 3.55
C GLU A 40 -20.20 -2.40 4.03
N TYR A 41 -18.93 -2.76 3.73
CA TYR A 41 -17.78 -1.98 4.20
C TYR A 41 -16.62 -2.15 3.24
N TRP A 42 -15.67 -1.22 3.33
CA TRP A 42 -14.48 -1.26 2.48
C TRP A 42 -13.33 -1.93 3.22
N ARG A 43 -12.66 -2.84 2.52
CA ARG A 43 -11.48 -3.53 3.03
C ARG A 43 -10.23 -3.03 2.32
N VAL A 44 -9.13 -2.98 3.07
CA VAL A 44 -7.83 -2.59 2.55
C VAL A 44 -6.86 -3.72 2.84
N LEU A 45 -6.32 -4.33 1.79
CA LEU A 45 -5.28 -5.35 1.92
C LEU A 45 -3.97 -4.76 1.41
N VAL A 46 -2.90 -5.02 2.14
CA VAL A 46 -1.56 -4.63 1.74
C VAL A 46 -0.67 -5.85 1.67
N SER A 47 0.15 -5.93 0.63
CA SER A 47 1.14 -6.99 0.49
C SER A 47 2.40 -6.43 -0.17
N GLY A 48 3.53 -7.08 0.09
CA GLY A 48 4.76 -6.63 -0.50
C GLY A 48 5.94 -7.47 -0.06
N SER A 49 7.09 -7.22 -0.68
CA SER A 49 8.30 -7.99 -0.41
C SER A 49 8.86 -7.75 0.99
N PHE A 50 8.49 -6.66 1.64
CA PHE A 50 9.02 -6.33 2.97
C PHE A 50 7.94 -6.14 4.05
N VAL A 51 6.66 -6.25 3.68
CA VAL A 51 5.56 -6.07 4.65
C VAL A 51 4.69 -7.31 4.85
N GLY A 52 4.80 -8.29 3.97
CA GLY A 52 3.93 -9.46 4.03
C GLY A 52 2.50 -9.11 3.65
N LEU A 53 1.58 -10.00 3.95
CA LEU A 53 0.16 -9.79 3.68
C LEU A 53 -0.55 -9.37 4.96
N GLU A 54 -1.15 -8.20 4.95
CA GLU A 54 -1.88 -7.66 6.10
C GLU A 54 -3.20 -7.06 5.66
N GLU A 55 -4.17 -7.02 6.56
CA GLU A 55 -5.42 -6.32 6.36
C GLU A 55 -5.46 -5.14 7.32
N LEU A 56 -5.73 -3.95 6.78
CA LEU A 56 -5.86 -2.74 7.58
C LEU A 56 -7.28 -2.64 8.16
N GLU A 57 -7.50 -1.69 9.04
CA GLU A 57 -8.79 -1.46 9.65
C GLU A 57 -9.85 -1.18 8.57
N ARG A 58 -11.03 -1.75 8.75
CA ARG A 58 -12.16 -1.56 7.83
C ARG A 58 -12.62 -0.10 7.80
N SER A 59 -13.21 0.30 6.69
CA SER A 59 -13.70 1.66 6.51
C SER A 59 -15.13 1.65 5.99
N SER A 60 -15.89 2.67 6.34
CA SER A 60 -17.28 2.79 5.88
C SER A 60 -17.37 3.42 4.49
N THR A 61 -16.35 4.13 4.04
CA THR A 61 -16.33 4.76 2.72
C THR A 61 -15.05 4.42 1.95
N LYS A 62 -15.12 4.54 0.64
CA LYS A 62 -13.96 4.36 -0.23
C LYS A 62 -12.87 5.38 0.11
N GLU A 63 -13.26 6.61 0.34
CA GLU A 63 -12.32 7.70 0.64
C GLU A 63 -11.53 7.44 1.91
N GLU A 64 -12.20 6.95 2.96
CA GLU A 64 -11.51 6.56 4.20
C GLU A 64 -10.55 5.40 3.96
N ALA A 65 -10.96 4.42 3.16
CA ALA A 65 -10.13 3.25 2.87
C ALA A 65 -8.85 3.68 2.13
N ILE A 66 -9.00 4.53 1.13
CA ILE A 66 -7.86 5.04 0.37
C ILE A 66 -6.94 5.87 1.27
N GLU A 67 -7.51 6.70 2.13
CA GLU A 67 -6.71 7.49 3.08
C GLU A 67 -5.90 6.59 4.01
N LYS A 68 -6.50 5.52 4.53
CA LYS A 68 -5.81 4.57 5.39
C LYS A 68 -4.66 3.89 4.63
N ALA A 69 -4.91 3.51 3.39
CA ALA A 69 -3.87 2.90 2.54
C ALA A 69 -2.71 3.87 2.32
N GLU A 70 -3.01 5.13 2.04
CA GLU A 70 -1.98 6.14 1.80
C GLU A 70 -1.15 6.43 3.05
N LYS A 71 -1.79 6.49 4.23
CA LYS A 71 -1.07 6.67 5.49
C LYS A 71 -0.17 5.47 5.80
N ASP A 72 -0.67 4.26 5.56
CA ASP A 72 0.11 3.05 5.74
C ASP A 72 1.30 3.03 4.79
N TYR A 73 1.10 3.45 3.56
CA TYR A 73 2.15 3.55 2.57
C TYR A 73 3.25 4.51 3.02
N GLN A 74 2.90 5.68 3.52
CA GLN A 74 3.86 6.65 4.03
C GLN A 74 4.70 6.06 5.16
N ARG A 75 4.06 5.36 6.08
CA ARG A 75 4.76 4.70 7.19
C ARG A 75 5.71 3.62 6.69
N ASN A 76 5.29 2.83 5.71
CA ASN A 76 6.13 1.80 5.13
C ASN A 76 7.32 2.38 4.38
N LEU A 77 7.14 3.50 3.70
CA LEU A 77 8.24 4.20 3.03
C LEU A 77 9.27 4.69 4.03
N GLU A 78 8.84 5.24 5.16
CA GLU A 78 9.75 5.68 6.20
C GLU A 78 10.56 4.51 6.76
N THR A 79 9.90 3.38 6.98
CA THR A 79 10.57 2.16 7.46
C THR A 79 11.61 1.67 6.46
N LEU A 80 11.24 1.64 5.19
CA LEU A 80 12.15 1.23 4.12
C LEU A 80 13.34 2.19 4.01
N GLN A 81 13.09 3.48 4.11
CA GLN A 81 14.16 4.49 4.04
C GLN A 81 15.18 4.31 5.17
N ARG A 82 14.70 4.05 6.39
CA ARG A 82 15.60 3.78 7.53
C ARG A 82 16.43 2.55 7.29
N ALA A 83 15.84 1.48 6.75
CA ALA A 83 16.58 0.25 6.46
C ALA A 83 17.66 0.50 5.42
N LEU A 84 17.36 1.25 4.37
CA LEU A 84 18.33 1.60 3.33
C LEU A 84 19.46 2.48 3.89
N ASP A 85 19.11 3.44 4.75
CA ASP A 85 20.12 4.31 5.37
C ASP A 85 21.05 3.52 6.27
N ASN A 86 20.54 2.53 7.00
CA ASN A 86 21.37 1.67 7.85
C ASN A 86 22.33 0.82 7.03
N LEU A 87 21.94 0.41 5.84
CA LEU A 87 22.81 -0.38 4.96
C LEU A 87 23.98 0.44 4.40
N LYS A 88 23.86 1.76 4.37
CA LYS A 88 24.91 2.64 3.87
C LYS A 88 25.97 2.97 4.90
N LYS A 89 25.81 2.56 6.13
CA LYS A 89 26.78 2.85 7.20
C LYS A 89 27.86 1.76 7.32
#